data_619ccd8af62fd6b25f4a8a7d67e7f4c1
#
_entry.id   619ccd8af62fd6b25f4a8a7d67e7f4c1
#
_cell.length_a   1.000
_cell.length_b   1.000
_cell.length_c   1.000
_cell.angle_alpha   90.00
_cell.angle_beta   90.00
_cell.angle_gamma   90.00
#
_symmetry.space_group_name_H-M   'P 1'
#
loop_
_entity.id
_entity.type
_entity.pdbx_description
1 polymer ?
#
loop_
_entity_poly.entity_id
_entity_poly.type
_entity_poly.pdbx_seq_one_letter_code
_entity_poly.pdbx_strand_id
1 'polypeptide(L)'
;MLQNQSSHPSIPAFYINLNRDVSRRARMEEELANSTIQAERIPAIEGRAVPDWLQSFYDDRLGPGEVGCSASHLTICRIIIERNLPFALILEDDARIEKDCRRAIEIAVKLAPCGWDIIRLIETSSRPLQQVGVIDPGRSLVRYLRVPRSTTGLVVSQSGARKLLTPRLVKEPIDVEIRWPWQLDLDVYGIHPPPVTQASGIEVETTIPTRSRPKKRNQLRRMIFNIRKMGLASYLACFFGDREPTPQSEDFYARSHTIGAAGHSTRTVGRQNFGR
;
A
#
# COMPACT_ATOMS: atom_id res chain seq x y z
N MET A 1 3.47 -17.95 37.61
CA MET A 1 4.11 -17.77 36.31
C MET A 1 3.45 -16.57 35.65
N LEU A 2 4.07 -15.40 35.75
CA LEU A 2 3.57 -14.17 35.11
C LEU A 2 4.01 -14.21 33.64
N GLN A 3 3.05 -14.39 32.74
CA GLN A 3 3.29 -14.23 31.29
C GLN A 3 3.62 -12.76 31.05
N ASN A 4 4.88 -12.50 30.77
CA ASN A 4 5.39 -11.20 30.34
C ASN A 4 4.91 -11.00 28.88
N GLN A 5 3.67 -10.54 28.70
CA GLN A 5 3.20 -10.04 27.41
C GLN A 5 3.94 -8.73 27.18
N SER A 6 5.00 -8.78 26.40
CA SER A 6 5.63 -7.60 25.83
C SER A 6 4.59 -6.90 24.94
N SER A 7 3.83 -5.99 25.52
CA SER A 7 2.88 -5.14 24.81
C SER A 7 3.65 -4.13 23.97
N HIS A 8 4.20 -4.55 22.84
CA HIS A 8 4.53 -3.58 21.80
C HIS A 8 3.24 -2.90 21.37
N PRO A 9 3.15 -1.58 21.39
CA PRO A 9 1.95 -0.87 20.99
C PRO A 9 1.58 -1.33 19.57
N SER A 10 0.33 -1.77 19.41
CA SER A 10 -0.17 -2.22 18.10
C SER A 10 -0.17 -1.05 17.13
N ILE A 11 0.27 -1.27 15.90
CA ILE A 11 0.12 -0.28 14.82
C ILE A 11 -1.37 -0.03 14.62
N PRO A 12 -1.88 1.22 14.77
CA PRO A 12 -3.26 1.52 14.40
C PRO A 12 -3.46 1.15 12.93
N ALA A 13 -4.41 0.27 12.65
CA ALA A 13 -4.63 -0.24 11.31
C ALA A 13 -6.12 -0.31 10.97
N PHE A 14 -6.43 0.00 9.72
CA PHE A 14 -7.78 -0.01 9.15
C PHE A 14 -7.77 -0.76 7.83
N TYR A 15 -8.88 -1.45 7.51
CA TYR A 15 -9.08 -1.96 6.16
C TYR A 15 -10.44 -1.53 5.60
N ILE A 16 -10.43 -1.21 4.31
CA ILE A 16 -11.58 -0.71 3.56
C ILE A 16 -12.23 -1.89 2.84
N ASN A 17 -13.54 -2.09 3.03
CA ASN A 17 -14.28 -3.13 2.33
C ASN A 17 -15.75 -2.72 2.17
N LEU A 18 -16.32 -2.91 0.99
CA LEU A 18 -17.73 -2.69 0.71
C LEU A 18 -18.61 -3.70 1.47
N ASN A 19 -19.74 -3.25 2.02
CA ASN A 19 -20.63 -4.12 2.80
C ASN A 19 -21.15 -5.33 2.01
N ARG A 20 -21.35 -5.16 0.69
CA ARG A 20 -21.83 -6.22 -0.21
C ARG A 20 -20.73 -7.25 -0.55
N ASP A 21 -19.45 -6.91 -0.42
CA ASP A 21 -18.33 -7.75 -0.85
C ASP A 21 -17.88 -8.68 0.30
N VAL A 22 -18.77 -9.57 0.74
CA VAL A 22 -18.56 -10.47 1.88
C VAL A 22 -17.40 -11.43 1.64
N SER A 23 -17.21 -11.92 0.41
CA SER A 23 -16.13 -12.84 0.07
C SER A 23 -14.75 -12.15 0.14
N ARG A 24 -14.65 -10.90 -0.29
CA ARG A 24 -13.42 -10.10 -0.17
C ARG A 24 -13.13 -9.79 1.30
N ARG A 25 -14.17 -9.49 2.08
CA ARG A 25 -14.06 -9.32 3.52
C ARG A 25 -13.50 -10.57 4.20
N ALA A 26 -14.06 -11.74 3.96
CA ALA A 26 -13.61 -12.98 4.57
C ALA A 26 -12.13 -13.27 4.26
N ARG A 27 -11.70 -13.05 3.00
CA ARG A 27 -10.29 -13.18 2.62
C ARG A 27 -9.39 -12.20 3.35
N MET A 28 -9.80 -10.94 3.47
CA MET A 28 -9.01 -9.94 4.18
C MET A 28 -8.89 -10.26 5.68
N GLU A 29 -9.96 -10.77 6.29
CA GLU A 29 -9.96 -11.24 7.69
C GLU A 29 -9.01 -12.44 7.87
N GLU A 30 -8.93 -13.35 6.89
CA GLU A 30 -7.97 -14.45 6.87
C GLU A 30 -6.53 -13.96 6.71
N GLU A 31 -6.26 -13.01 5.80
CA GLU A 31 -4.93 -12.37 5.66
C GLU A 31 -4.48 -11.71 6.97
N LEU A 32 -5.38 -11.00 7.64
CA LEU A 32 -5.11 -10.37 8.93
C LEU A 32 -4.85 -11.40 10.03
N ALA A 33 -5.61 -12.50 10.08
CA ALA A 33 -5.42 -13.58 11.04
C ALA A 33 -4.05 -14.28 10.86
N ASN A 34 -3.56 -14.38 9.62
CA ASN A 34 -2.25 -14.94 9.29
C ASN A 34 -1.10 -13.94 9.47
N SER A 35 -1.40 -12.68 9.67
CA SER A 35 -0.45 -11.61 9.97
C SER A 35 -0.45 -11.29 11.48
N THR A 36 0.48 -10.46 11.91
CA THR A 36 0.50 -9.92 13.29
C THR A 36 -0.22 -8.56 13.39
N ILE A 37 -0.99 -8.20 12.37
CA ILE A 37 -1.67 -6.91 12.26
C ILE A 37 -3.14 -7.09 12.65
N GLN A 38 -3.59 -6.28 13.61
CA GLN A 38 -5.00 -6.15 13.96
C GLN A 38 -5.55 -4.89 13.32
N ALA A 39 -6.53 -5.02 12.42
CA ALA A 39 -7.10 -3.90 11.70
C ALA A 39 -8.62 -3.78 11.95
N GLU A 40 -9.07 -2.55 12.20
CA GLU A 40 -10.49 -2.19 12.26
C GLU A 40 -11.06 -2.10 10.85
N ARG A 41 -12.21 -2.75 10.61
CA ARG A 41 -12.91 -2.62 9.34
C ARG A 41 -13.60 -1.27 9.23
N ILE A 42 -13.35 -0.55 8.14
CA ILE A 42 -14.09 0.64 7.75
C ILE A 42 -14.98 0.29 6.55
N PRO A 43 -16.31 0.38 6.68
CA PRO A 43 -17.20 0.19 5.55
C PRO A 43 -16.83 1.18 4.42
N ALA A 44 -16.56 0.65 3.23
CA ALA A 44 -16.24 1.49 2.08
C ALA A 44 -17.44 2.36 1.70
N ILE A 45 -17.16 3.61 1.35
CA ILE A 45 -18.17 4.56 0.89
C ILE A 45 -18.51 4.23 -0.56
N GLU A 46 -19.81 4.09 -0.86
CA GLU A 46 -20.29 4.05 -2.22
C GLU A 46 -20.29 5.47 -2.79
N GLY A 47 -19.68 5.66 -3.97
CA GLY A 47 -19.49 7.01 -4.51
C GLY A 47 -20.77 7.79 -4.85
N ARG A 48 -21.93 7.13 -4.76
CA ARG A 48 -23.25 7.79 -4.87
C ARG A 48 -23.80 8.23 -3.51
N ALA A 49 -23.18 7.82 -2.40
CA ALA A 49 -23.58 8.11 -1.04
C ALA A 49 -22.41 8.73 -0.26
N VAL A 50 -21.78 9.72 -0.86
CA VAL A 50 -20.66 10.46 -0.25
C VAL A 50 -21.18 11.30 0.91
N PRO A 51 -20.54 11.27 2.09
CA PRO A 51 -20.90 12.12 3.22
C PRO A 51 -20.89 13.60 2.87
N ASP A 52 -21.79 14.39 3.47
CA ASP A 52 -22.00 15.82 3.16
C ASP A 52 -20.71 16.64 3.23
N TRP A 53 -19.83 16.35 4.19
CA TRP A 53 -18.56 17.06 4.37
C TRP A 53 -17.54 16.82 3.24
N LEU A 54 -17.77 15.80 2.37
CA LEU A 54 -16.95 15.49 1.20
C LEU A 54 -17.62 15.83 -0.12
N GLN A 55 -18.92 16.14 -0.15
CA GLN A 55 -19.65 16.36 -1.41
C GLN A 55 -19.01 17.43 -2.28
N SER A 56 -18.56 18.54 -1.67
CA SER A 56 -17.91 19.64 -2.40
C SER A 56 -16.49 19.33 -2.88
N PHE A 57 -15.93 18.17 -2.51
CA PHE A 57 -14.56 17.80 -2.89
C PHE A 57 -14.48 17.24 -4.30
N TYR A 58 -15.56 16.68 -4.85
CA TYR A 58 -15.47 15.88 -6.07
C TYR A 58 -15.99 16.59 -7.30
N ASP A 59 -15.25 16.40 -8.40
CA ASP A 59 -15.60 16.82 -9.74
C ASP A 59 -16.45 15.73 -10.43
N ASP A 60 -17.45 16.12 -11.20
CA ASP A 60 -18.36 15.22 -11.94
C ASP A 60 -17.63 14.28 -12.94
N ARG A 61 -16.36 14.55 -13.21
CA ARG A 61 -15.52 13.71 -14.08
C ARG A 61 -15.08 12.41 -13.45
N LEU A 62 -15.16 12.28 -12.13
CA LEU A 62 -14.82 11.05 -11.42
C LEU A 62 -15.99 10.06 -11.46
N GLY A 63 -15.67 8.81 -11.73
CA GLY A 63 -16.65 7.72 -11.64
C GLY A 63 -17.01 7.41 -10.19
N PRO A 64 -18.22 6.84 -9.94
CA PRO A 64 -18.65 6.52 -8.57
C PRO A 64 -17.66 5.62 -7.80
N GLY A 65 -17.01 4.67 -8.45
CA GLY A 65 -15.98 3.83 -7.81
C GLY A 65 -14.75 4.62 -7.40
N GLU A 66 -14.30 5.57 -8.23
CA GLU A 66 -13.16 6.44 -7.93
C GLU A 66 -13.45 7.39 -6.77
N VAL A 67 -14.68 7.95 -6.76
CA VAL A 67 -15.18 8.80 -5.67
C VAL A 67 -15.29 8.01 -4.38
N GLY A 68 -15.87 6.81 -4.41
CA GLY A 68 -16.04 5.95 -3.24
C GLY A 68 -14.71 5.52 -2.63
N CYS A 69 -13.75 5.12 -3.47
CA CYS A 69 -12.40 4.78 -3.03
C CYS A 69 -11.72 5.99 -2.34
N SER A 70 -11.74 7.16 -2.99
CA SER A 70 -11.18 8.39 -2.44
C SER A 70 -11.86 8.77 -1.12
N ALA A 71 -13.19 8.77 -1.07
CA ALA A 71 -13.97 9.13 0.12
C ALA A 71 -13.69 8.19 1.30
N SER A 72 -13.50 6.89 1.04
CA SER A 72 -13.15 5.90 2.06
C SER A 72 -11.79 6.18 2.69
N HIS A 73 -10.77 6.48 1.87
CA HIS A 73 -9.44 6.84 2.36
C HIS A 73 -9.47 8.16 3.15
N LEU A 74 -10.19 9.19 2.65
CA LEU A 74 -10.32 10.46 3.34
C LEU A 74 -11.08 10.32 4.67
N THR A 75 -12.03 9.40 4.75
CA THR A 75 -12.70 9.08 6.02
C THR A 75 -11.73 8.50 7.04
N ILE A 76 -10.82 7.62 6.65
CA ILE A 76 -9.77 7.12 7.54
C ILE A 76 -8.78 8.24 7.91
N CYS A 77 -8.43 9.13 6.98
CA CYS A 77 -7.62 10.31 7.29
C CYS A 77 -8.29 11.18 8.39
N ARG A 78 -9.61 11.35 8.32
CA ARG A 78 -10.37 12.04 9.36
C ARG A 78 -10.31 11.30 10.70
N ILE A 79 -10.47 9.98 10.71
CA ILE A 79 -10.34 9.15 11.93
C ILE A 79 -8.93 9.28 12.55
N ILE A 80 -7.87 9.31 11.73
CA ILE A 80 -6.49 9.53 12.21
C ILE A 80 -6.39 10.84 12.99
N ILE A 81 -7.01 11.91 12.50
CA ILE A 81 -6.99 13.21 13.16
C ILE A 81 -7.88 13.21 14.41
N GLU A 82 -9.12 12.73 14.33
CA GLU A 82 -10.09 12.71 15.43
C GLU A 82 -9.62 11.87 16.62
N ARG A 83 -8.99 10.72 16.34
CA ARG A 83 -8.41 9.83 17.36
C ARG A 83 -6.98 10.23 17.78
N ASN A 84 -6.46 11.34 17.26
CA ASN A 84 -5.10 11.82 17.50
C ASN A 84 -4.02 10.75 17.30
N LEU A 85 -4.16 9.91 16.26
CA LEU A 85 -3.18 8.88 15.94
C LEU A 85 -1.95 9.52 15.27
N PRO A 86 -0.72 9.16 15.68
CA PRO A 86 0.49 9.68 15.03
C PRO A 86 0.57 9.22 13.56
N PHE A 87 0.09 8.04 13.28
CA PHE A 87 -0.06 7.45 11.94
C PHE A 87 -1.05 6.27 12.00
N ALA A 88 -1.48 5.79 10.85
CA ALA A 88 -2.21 4.52 10.73
C ALA A 88 -1.87 3.80 9.43
N LEU A 89 -1.95 2.47 9.48
CA LEU A 89 -1.97 1.59 8.31
C LEU A 89 -3.37 1.59 7.70
N ILE A 90 -3.45 1.75 6.39
CA ILE A 90 -4.68 1.65 5.59
C ILE A 90 -4.48 0.56 4.56
N LEU A 91 -5.36 -0.43 4.55
CA LEU A 91 -5.36 -1.54 3.59
C LEU A 91 -6.67 -1.55 2.79
N GLU A 92 -6.61 -1.99 1.54
CA GLU A 92 -7.80 -2.37 0.76
C GLU A 92 -8.05 -3.87 0.90
N ASP A 93 -9.26 -4.32 0.65
CA ASP A 93 -9.69 -5.71 0.85
C ASP A 93 -9.16 -6.71 -0.19
N ASP A 94 -8.29 -6.26 -1.08
CA ASP A 94 -7.51 -7.06 -2.02
C ASP A 94 -6.00 -7.14 -1.67
N ALA A 95 -5.63 -6.64 -0.49
CA ALA A 95 -4.25 -6.73 -0.01
C ALA A 95 -3.86 -8.17 0.32
N ARG A 96 -2.62 -8.55 -0.02
CA ARG A 96 -1.90 -9.73 0.46
C ARG A 96 -0.75 -9.26 1.32
N ILE A 97 -0.63 -9.79 2.53
CA ILE A 97 0.25 -9.27 3.58
C ILE A 97 1.36 -10.27 3.87
N GLU A 98 2.62 -9.85 3.74
CA GLU A 98 3.75 -10.68 4.16
C GLU A 98 3.84 -10.78 5.69
N LYS A 99 4.35 -11.90 6.19
CA LYS A 99 4.42 -12.20 7.64
C LYS A 99 5.23 -11.17 8.44
N ASP A 100 6.23 -10.56 7.83
CA ASP A 100 7.10 -9.56 8.45
C ASP A 100 6.65 -8.10 8.19
N CYS A 101 5.50 -7.91 7.52
CA CYS A 101 4.96 -6.60 7.15
C CYS A 101 4.90 -5.63 8.34
N ARG A 102 4.40 -6.09 9.50
CA ARG A 102 4.34 -5.26 10.71
C ARG A 102 5.73 -4.75 11.11
N ARG A 103 6.71 -5.65 11.20
CA ARG A 103 8.09 -5.30 11.55
C ARG A 103 8.69 -4.31 10.55
N ALA A 104 8.45 -4.54 9.25
CA ALA A 104 8.94 -3.64 8.22
C ALA A 104 8.34 -2.23 8.36
N ILE A 105 7.05 -2.11 8.67
CA ILE A 105 6.39 -0.82 8.94
C ILE A 105 7.01 -0.13 10.17
N GLU A 106 7.16 -0.85 11.29
CA GLU A 106 7.69 -0.29 12.54
C GLU A 106 9.11 0.29 12.35
N ILE A 107 9.95 -0.40 11.57
CA ILE A 107 11.29 0.08 11.24
C ILE A 107 11.23 1.24 10.25
N ALA A 108 10.41 1.14 9.20
CA ALA A 108 10.27 2.19 8.21
C ALA A 108 9.80 3.52 8.81
N VAL A 109 8.84 3.48 9.74
CA VAL A 109 8.35 4.68 10.45
C VAL A 109 9.46 5.33 11.29
N LYS A 110 10.34 4.53 11.92
CA LYS A 110 11.50 5.04 12.68
C LYS A 110 12.59 5.62 11.78
N LEU A 111 12.78 5.06 10.59
CA LEU A 111 13.78 5.52 9.61
C LEU A 111 13.29 6.72 8.79
N ALA A 112 11.99 6.91 8.70
CA ALA A 112 11.42 7.98 7.88
C ALA A 112 11.84 9.36 8.43
N PRO A 113 12.29 10.28 7.56
CA PRO A 113 12.63 11.63 7.95
C PRO A 113 11.47 12.35 8.63
N CYS A 114 11.76 13.24 9.57
CA CYS A 114 10.76 14.05 10.23
C CYS A 114 9.83 14.75 9.22
N GLY A 115 8.54 14.73 9.46
CA GLY A 115 7.56 15.34 8.56
C GLY A 115 7.15 14.47 7.36
N TRP A 116 7.47 13.18 7.36
CA TRP A 116 6.94 12.25 6.36
C TRP A 116 5.40 12.21 6.40
N ASP A 117 4.79 12.03 5.24
CA ASP A 117 3.33 12.02 5.11
C ASP A 117 2.76 10.64 4.77
N ILE A 118 3.39 9.92 3.86
CA ILE A 118 2.92 8.61 3.39
C ILE A 118 4.11 7.66 3.22
N ILE A 119 3.98 6.43 3.74
CA ILE A 119 4.85 5.30 3.39
C ILE A 119 4.00 4.27 2.65
N ARG A 120 4.37 3.98 1.42
CA ARG A 120 3.68 3.01 0.56
C ARG A 120 4.22 1.61 0.84
N LEU A 121 3.32 0.65 0.90
CA LEU A 121 3.63 -0.76 1.15
C LEU A 121 3.51 -1.62 -0.10
N ILE A 122 3.04 -1.04 -1.20
CA ILE A 122 2.90 -1.71 -2.49
C ILE A 122 3.63 -0.93 -3.57
N GLU A 123 4.26 -1.65 -4.48
CA GLU A 123 4.92 -1.07 -5.65
C GLU A 123 4.54 -1.83 -6.92
N THR A 124 4.29 -1.08 -7.98
CA THR A 124 3.90 -1.63 -9.30
C THR A 124 4.93 -1.34 -10.39
N SER A 125 6.11 -0.79 -10.06
CA SER A 125 7.11 -0.47 -11.09
C SER A 125 8.55 -0.37 -10.56
N SER A 126 9.48 -0.96 -11.28
CA SER A 126 10.94 -0.83 -11.14
C SER A 126 11.42 0.54 -11.66
N ARG A 127 11.30 1.61 -10.88
CA ARG A 127 11.78 2.94 -11.30
C ARG A 127 12.93 3.40 -10.42
N PRO A 128 13.75 4.37 -10.89
CA PRO A 128 14.83 4.87 -10.06
C PRO A 128 14.30 5.29 -8.68
N LEU A 129 14.95 4.77 -7.63
CA LEU A 129 14.63 4.97 -6.24
C LEU A 129 15.84 5.58 -5.55
N GLN A 130 15.60 6.43 -4.55
CA GLN A 130 16.63 6.83 -3.60
C GLN A 130 16.48 6.01 -2.34
N GLN A 131 17.48 5.24 -1.96
CA GLN A 131 17.51 4.57 -0.65
C GLN A 131 17.65 5.63 0.44
N VAL A 132 16.79 5.54 1.46
CA VAL A 132 16.75 6.44 2.62
C VAL A 132 17.32 5.75 3.85
N GLY A 133 17.03 4.46 4.01
CA GLY A 133 17.54 3.65 5.11
C GLY A 133 17.30 2.16 4.86
N VAL A 134 18.06 1.31 5.56
CA VAL A 134 17.95 -0.16 5.48
C VAL A 134 16.99 -0.64 6.57
N ILE A 135 15.97 -1.39 6.17
CA ILE A 135 14.99 -2.01 7.08
C ILE A 135 15.51 -3.37 7.55
N ASP A 136 15.98 -4.18 6.60
CA ASP A 136 16.62 -5.47 6.83
C ASP A 136 17.49 -5.83 5.59
N PRO A 137 18.28 -6.93 5.63
CA PRO A 137 19.02 -7.38 4.46
C PRO A 137 18.07 -7.66 3.29
N GLY A 138 18.16 -6.85 2.25
CA GLY A 138 17.34 -6.92 1.04
C GLY A 138 16.08 -6.05 1.03
N ARG A 139 15.78 -5.30 2.11
CA ARG A 139 14.64 -4.39 2.17
C ARG A 139 15.02 -3.00 2.67
N SER A 140 14.55 -1.96 2.01
CA SER A 140 14.91 -0.58 2.33
C SER A 140 13.69 0.34 2.35
N LEU A 141 13.79 1.40 3.14
CA LEU A 141 12.96 2.58 2.97
C LEU A 141 13.51 3.40 1.81
N VAL A 142 12.63 3.76 0.88
CA VAL A 142 13.01 4.46 -0.35
C VAL A 142 12.17 5.71 -0.57
N ARG A 143 12.73 6.67 -1.30
CA ARG A 143 12.00 7.80 -1.90
C ARG A 143 11.87 7.56 -3.40
N TYR A 144 10.70 7.83 -3.93
CA TYR A 144 10.41 7.64 -5.36
C TYR A 144 10.73 8.89 -6.17
N LEU A 145 11.40 8.74 -7.32
CA LEU A 145 11.44 9.79 -8.33
C LEU A 145 10.08 9.97 -9.01
N ARG A 146 9.33 8.90 -9.05
CA ARG A 146 7.94 8.90 -9.52
C ARG A 146 7.14 7.93 -8.67
N VAL A 147 6.28 8.48 -7.82
CA VAL A 147 5.42 7.71 -6.95
C VAL A 147 4.60 6.71 -7.79
N PRO A 148 4.60 5.41 -7.45
CA PRO A 148 3.80 4.40 -8.13
C PRO A 148 2.30 4.65 -7.94
N ARG A 149 1.46 3.86 -8.59
CA ARG A 149 0.02 3.83 -8.37
C ARG A 149 -0.37 2.84 -7.30
N SER A 150 -1.68 2.70 -7.08
CA SER A 150 -2.33 1.87 -6.08
C SER A 150 -2.36 2.49 -4.69
N THR A 151 -3.41 2.21 -3.98
CA THR A 151 -3.66 2.59 -2.58
C THR A 151 -3.92 1.36 -1.70
N THR A 152 -3.66 0.16 -2.22
CA THR A 152 -3.92 -1.14 -1.56
C THR A 152 -3.24 -1.25 -0.18
N GLY A 153 -2.07 -0.59 0.00
CA GLY A 153 -1.38 -0.55 1.30
C GLY A 153 -0.63 0.76 1.50
N LEU A 154 -1.06 1.56 2.48
CA LEU A 154 -0.48 2.86 2.84
C LEU A 154 -0.32 2.97 4.35
N VAL A 155 0.81 3.51 4.81
CA VAL A 155 0.90 4.08 6.16
C VAL A 155 0.81 5.60 6.01
N VAL A 156 -0.17 6.21 6.66
CA VAL A 156 -0.46 7.64 6.55
C VAL A 156 -0.22 8.27 7.91
N SER A 157 0.65 9.29 7.96
CA SER A 157 0.89 10.07 9.18
C SER A 157 -0.26 11.06 9.43
N GLN A 158 -0.34 11.59 10.66
CA GLN A 158 -1.30 12.64 10.96
C GLN A 158 -1.07 13.89 10.09
N SER A 159 0.19 14.23 9.77
CA SER A 159 0.53 15.31 8.84
C SER A 159 -0.01 15.02 7.44
N GLY A 160 0.23 13.80 6.93
CA GLY A 160 -0.29 13.36 5.62
C GLY A 160 -1.81 13.37 5.57
N ALA A 161 -2.47 12.90 6.65
CA ALA A 161 -3.92 12.95 6.76
C ALA A 161 -4.47 14.38 6.68
N ARG A 162 -3.86 15.34 7.38
CA ARG A 162 -4.23 16.77 7.30
C ARG A 162 -4.09 17.32 5.88
N LYS A 163 -3.00 17.01 5.21
CA LYS A 163 -2.74 17.45 3.83
C LYS A 163 -3.75 16.85 2.84
N LEU A 164 -4.06 15.55 2.98
CA LEU A 164 -5.06 14.88 2.15
C LEU A 164 -6.47 15.44 2.37
N LEU A 165 -6.78 15.91 3.56
CA LEU A 165 -8.08 16.54 3.90
C LEU A 165 -8.14 18.03 3.58
N THR A 166 -7.08 18.64 3.06
CA THR A 166 -7.14 20.05 2.63
C THR A 166 -8.27 20.23 1.61
N PRO A 167 -9.22 21.16 1.87
CA PRO A 167 -10.35 21.41 0.97
C PRO A 167 -9.88 21.78 -0.44
N ARG A 168 -10.36 21.04 -1.44
CA ARG A 168 -10.02 21.23 -2.85
C ARG A 168 -11.04 20.52 -3.74
N LEU A 169 -11.07 20.88 -5.02
CA LEU A 169 -11.77 20.09 -6.01
C LEU A 169 -10.89 18.94 -6.49
N VAL A 170 -11.22 17.71 -6.08
CA VAL A 170 -10.55 16.46 -6.46
C VAL A 170 -10.96 16.10 -7.89
N LYS A 171 -9.99 16.08 -8.80
CA LYS A 171 -10.18 15.86 -10.25
C LYS A 171 -9.66 14.53 -10.74
N GLU A 172 -8.92 13.83 -9.89
CA GLU A 172 -8.24 12.59 -10.21
C GLU A 172 -8.51 11.56 -9.10
N PRO A 173 -8.45 10.25 -9.41
CA PRO A 173 -8.49 9.21 -8.39
C PRO A 173 -7.40 9.40 -7.34
N ILE A 174 -7.63 8.98 -6.11
CA ILE A 174 -6.72 9.21 -4.98
C ILE A 174 -5.31 8.64 -5.23
N ASP A 175 -5.18 7.51 -5.92
CA ASP A 175 -3.90 6.92 -6.29
C ASP A 175 -3.10 7.83 -7.26
N VAL A 176 -3.80 8.58 -8.11
CA VAL A 176 -3.20 9.57 -9.02
C VAL A 176 -2.86 10.85 -8.28
N GLU A 177 -3.69 11.31 -7.34
CA GLU A 177 -3.38 12.49 -6.51
C GLU A 177 -2.11 12.27 -5.68
N ILE A 178 -2.00 11.14 -4.99
CA ILE A 178 -0.78 10.78 -4.23
C ILE A 178 0.44 10.68 -5.16
N ARG A 179 0.24 10.26 -6.40
CA ARG A 179 1.31 10.20 -7.41
C ARG A 179 1.83 11.56 -7.84
N TRP A 180 1.07 12.63 -7.59
CA TRP A 180 1.45 14.01 -7.85
C TRP A 180 1.69 14.77 -6.54
N PRO A 181 2.68 14.35 -5.73
CA PRO A 181 2.87 14.83 -4.37
C PRO A 181 3.09 16.35 -4.27
N TRP A 182 3.55 17.00 -5.36
CA TRP A 182 3.70 18.46 -5.41
C TRP A 182 2.39 19.24 -5.31
N GLN A 183 1.23 18.60 -5.49
CA GLN A 183 -0.07 19.30 -5.41
C GLN A 183 -0.46 19.58 -3.95
N LEU A 184 -0.11 18.68 -3.04
CA LEU A 184 -0.41 18.77 -1.62
C LEU A 184 0.86 18.86 -0.76
N ASP A 185 2.01 19.05 -1.39
CA ASP A 185 3.33 19.01 -0.75
C ASP A 185 3.57 17.76 0.11
N LEU A 186 3.17 16.60 -0.41
CA LEU A 186 3.30 15.32 0.30
C LEU A 186 4.75 14.80 0.26
N ASP A 187 5.25 14.37 1.41
CA ASP A 187 6.49 13.61 1.51
C ASP A 187 6.18 12.11 1.49
N VAL A 188 6.37 11.50 0.30
CA VAL A 188 6.01 10.11 0.01
C VAL A 188 7.24 9.23 -0.06
N TYR A 189 7.25 8.20 0.76
CA TYR A 189 8.24 7.13 0.82
C TYR A 189 7.60 5.79 0.46
N GLY A 190 8.39 4.75 0.41
CA GLY A 190 7.91 3.38 0.28
C GLY A 190 8.89 2.37 0.85
N ILE A 191 8.42 1.17 1.03
CA ILE A 191 9.23 0.01 1.39
C ILE A 191 9.53 -0.76 0.10
N HIS A 192 10.80 -1.07 -0.14
CA HIS A 192 11.25 -1.81 -1.33
C HIS A 192 12.23 -2.94 -0.93
N PRO A 193 11.99 -4.20 -1.30
CA PRO A 193 10.75 -4.75 -1.87
C PRO A 193 9.52 -4.52 -0.98
N PRO A 194 8.32 -4.39 -1.56
CA PRO A 194 7.11 -4.07 -0.82
C PRO A 194 6.63 -5.26 0.03
N PRO A 195 6.15 -5.04 1.28
CA PRO A 195 5.61 -6.10 2.13
C PRO A 195 4.12 -6.38 1.90
N VAL A 196 3.48 -5.69 0.96
CA VAL A 196 2.10 -5.89 0.56
C VAL A 196 2.05 -6.04 -0.95
N THR A 197 1.25 -6.99 -1.43
CA THR A 197 0.93 -7.17 -2.84
C THR A 197 -0.58 -7.12 -3.04
N GLN A 198 -1.02 -6.95 -4.28
CA GLN A 198 -2.44 -6.99 -4.63
C GLN A 198 -2.79 -8.40 -5.10
N ALA A 199 -3.90 -8.95 -4.62
CA ALA A 199 -4.43 -10.21 -5.13
C ALA A 199 -4.68 -10.09 -6.63
N SER A 200 -4.14 -11.03 -7.41
CA SER A 200 -4.28 -11.09 -8.86
C SER A 200 -5.09 -12.32 -9.27
N GLY A 201 -5.87 -12.21 -10.35
CA GLY A 201 -6.60 -13.33 -10.95
C GLY A 201 -8.11 -13.14 -10.98
N ILE A 202 -8.83 -14.19 -11.40
CA ILE A 202 -10.30 -14.27 -11.59
C ILE A 202 -11.09 -13.90 -10.33
N GLU A 203 -10.44 -13.85 -9.17
CA GLU A 203 -11.07 -13.56 -7.87
C GLU A 203 -11.25 -12.06 -7.58
N VAL A 204 -10.71 -11.18 -8.40
CA VAL A 204 -10.77 -9.73 -8.18
C VAL A 204 -11.29 -9.03 -9.43
N GLU A 205 -12.60 -9.00 -9.61
CA GLU A 205 -13.21 -8.07 -10.57
C GLU A 205 -12.91 -6.63 -10.11
N THR A 206 -12.14 -5.91 -10.91
CA THR A 206 -11.90 -4.48 -10.71
C THR A 206 -13.19 -3.73 -10.93
N THR A 207 -13.76 -3.19 -9.87
CA THR A 207 -15.02 -2.43 -9.89
C THR A 207 -14.84 -1.05 -10.58
N ILE A 208 -13.60 -0.66 -10.92
CA ILE A 208 -13.28 0.65 -11.47
C ILE A 208 -12.80 0.52 -12.94
N PRO A 209 -13.50 1.08 -13.93
CA PRO A 209 -13.11 1.03 -15.34
C PRO A 209 -11.75 1.71 -15.59
N THR A 210 -10.91 1.08 -16.41
CA THR A 210 -9.61 1.65 -16.82
C THR A 210 -9.82 2.87 -17.73
N ARG A 211 -9.39 4.05 -17.30
CA ARG A 211 -9.43 5.28 -18.13
C ARG A 211 -8.16 5.47 -18.94
N SER A 212 -8.31 5.92 -20.19
CA SER A 212 -7.24 6.47 -21.01
C SER A 212 -6.79 7.83 -20.46
N ARG A 213 -5.51 8.16 -20.51
CA ARG A 213 -4.90 9.24 -19.72
C ARG A 213 -4.31 10.36 -20.52
N PRO A 214 -4.37 11.61 -20.01
CA PRO A 214 -3.58 12.71 -20.54
C PRO A 214 -2.10 12.47 -20.29
N LYS A 215 -1.28 12.61 -21.34
CA LYS A 215 0.16 12.37 -21.35
C LYS A 215 0.95 13.66 -21.04
N LYS A 216 2.08 13.53 -20.32
CA LYS A 216 3.24 14.44 -20.33
C LYS A 216 3.22 15.77 -19.55
N ARG A 217 2.13 16.30 -19.00
CA ARG A 217 2.08 17.70 -18.53
C ARG A 217 2.83 18.03 -17.23
N ASN A 218 3.36 17.06 -16.50
CA ASN A 218 3.87 17.28 -15.13
C ASN A 218 5.35 16.92 -14.91
N GLN A 219 6.15 16.71 -15.96
CA GLN A 219 7.54 16.28 -15.81
C GLN A 219 8.41 17.35 -15.13
N LEU A 220 8.29 18.61 -15.56
CA LEU A 220 9.05 19.71 -14.99
C LEU A 220 8.69 19.98 -13.52
N ARG A 221 7.40 20.01 -13.20
CA ARG A 221 6.94 20.20 -11.81
C ARG A 221 7.46 19.07 -10.90
N ARG A 222 7.42 17.83 -11.35
CA ARG A 222 7.97 16.69 -10.63
C ARG A 222 9.47 16.82 -10.43
N MET A 223 10.22 17.21 -11.46
CA MET A 223 11.67 17.41 -11.36
C MET A 223 12.01 18.48 -10.31
N ILE A 224 11.38 19.64 -10.39
CA ILE A 224 11.57 20.74 -9.44
C ILE A 224 11.22 20.29 -8.01
N PHE A 225 10.10 19.59 -7.85
CA PHE A 225 9.68 19.08 -6.55
C PHE A 225 10.70 18.08 -5.97
N ASN A 226 11.16 17.12 -6.78
CA ASN A 226 12.14 16.13 -6.33
C ASN A 226 13.46 16.81 -5.96
N ILE A 227 13.97 17.74 -6.78
CA ILE A 227 15.20 18.49 -6.47
C ILE A 227 15.04 19.26 -5.15
N ARG A 228 13.87 19.90 -4.92
CA ARG A 228 13.60 20.60 -3.67
C ARG A 228 13.61 19.67 -2.45
N LYS A 229 13.04 18.45 -2.60
CA LYS A 229 12.88 17.50 -1.49
C LYS A 229 14.12 16.66 -1.19
N MET A 230 14.97 16.37 -2.17
CA MET A 230 16.12 15.49 -2.01
C MET A 230 17.48 16.15 -2.32
N GLY A 231 17.47 17.36 -2.83
CA GLY A 231 18.67 18.05 -3.31
C GLY A 231 19.09 17.62 -4.72
N LEU A 232 19.79 18.52 -5.43
CA LEU A 232 20.20 18.28 -6.82
C LEU A 232 21.15 17.08 -6.94
N ALA A 233 22.14 16.98 -6.05
CA ALA A 233 23.13 15.90 -6.09
C ALA A 233 22.46 14.51 -5.94
N SER A 234 21.58 14.34 -4.94
CA SER A 234 20.83 13.09 -4.73
C SER A 234 19.89 12.79 -5.89
N TYR A 235 19.24 13.83 -6.46
CA TYR A 235 18.39 13.66 -7.62
C TYR A 235 19.16 13.13 -8.83
N LEU A 236 20.34 13.69 -9.10
CA LEU A 236 21.22 13.24 -10.20
C LEU A 236 21.79 11.84 -9.94
N ALA A 237 22.19 11.54 -8.70
CA ALA A 237 22.68 10.22 -8.33
C ALA A 237 21.70 9.08 -8.64
N CYS A 238 20.38 9.34 -8.59
CA CYS A 238 19.37 8.34 -8.97
C CYS A 238 19.44 7.91 -10.46
N PHE A 239 20.11 8.67 -11.32
CA PHE A 239 20.26 8.34 -12.74
C PHE A 239 21.64 7.76 -13.09
N PHE A 240 22.66 8.10 -12.29
CA PHE A 240 24.07 7.77 -12.58
C PHE A 240 24.69 6.82 -11.56
N GLY A 241 24.01 6.54 -10.43
CA GLY A 241 24.47 5.55 -9.45
C GLY A 241 24.43 4.13 -10.01
N ASP A 242 25.42 3.32 -9.63
CA ASP A 242 25.46 1.90 -9.98
C ASP A 242 24.16 1.23 -9.57
N ARG A 243 23.45 0.69 -10.56
CA ARG A 243 22.23 -0.09 -10.33
C ARG A 243 22.68 -1.43 -9.77
N GLU A 244 22.58 -1.65 -8.47
CA GLU A 244 22.52 -3.03 -8.02
C GLU A 244 21.39 -3.73 -8.79
N PRO A 245 21.64 -4.90 -9.38
CA PRO A 245 20.62 -5.63 -10.12
C PRO A 245 19.47 -5.93 -9.16
N THR A 246 18.34 -5.30 -9.40
CA THR A 246 17.09 -5.65 -8.72
C THR A 246 16.83 -7.13 -9.00
N PRO A 247 16.58 -7.98 -7.99
CA PRO A 247 16.17 -9.36 -8.24
C PRO A 247 15.00 -9.33 -9.22
N GLN A 248 15.10 -10.08 -10.30
CA GLN A 248 14.09 -10.09 -11.35
C GLN A 248 12.76 -10.52 -10.73
N SER A 249 11.69 -9.84 -11.06
CA SER A 249 10.33 -10.09 -10.55
C SER A 249 9.86 -11.55 -10.74
N GLU A 250 10.47 -12.29 -11.65
CA GLU A 250 10.21 -13.71 -11.88
C GLU A 250 10.63 -14.61 -10.72
N ASP A 251 11.74 -14.31 -10.03
CA ASP A 251 12.17 -15.07 -8.84
C ASP A 251 11.29 -14.82 -7.62
N PHE A 252 10.65 -13.66 -7.55
CA PHE A 252 9.74 -13.32 -6.48
C PHE A 252 8.42 -14.12 -6.58
N TYR A 253 7.90 -14.29 -7.79
CA TYR A 253 6.71 -15.12 -8.04
C TYR A 253 7.00 -16.62 -7.91
N ALA A 254 8.20 -17.10 -8.26
CA ALA A 254 8.58 -18.50 -8.15
C ALA A 254 8.66 -18.98 -6.69
N ARG A 255 9.12 -18.15 -5.76
CA ARG A 255 9.22 -18.51 -4.33
C ARG A 255 7.87 -18.62 -3.62
N SER A 256 6.85 -17.90 -4.05
CA SER A 256 5.50 -18.00 -3.47
C SER A 256 4.75 -19.27 -3.87
N HIS A 257 5.12 -19.92 -4.99
CA HIS A 257 4.50 -21.16 -5.46
C HIS A 257 5.16 -22.44 -4.93
N THR A 258 6.37 -22.37 -4.36
CA THR A 258 7.11 -23.58 -3.92
C THR A 258 6.72 -24.04 -2.51
N ILE A 259 5.98 -23.25 -1.73
CA ILE A 259 5.59 -23.60 -0.34
C ILE A 259 4.25 -24.39 -0.30
N GLY A 260 3.51 -24.47 -1.40
CA GLY A 260 2.21 -25.17 -1.48
C GLY A 260 2.26 -26.65 -1.90
N ALA A 261 3.41 -27.20 -2.28
CA ALA A 261 3.50 -28.54 -2.93
C ALA A 261 4.13 -29.66 -2.09
N ALA A 262 4.31 -29.49 -0.80
CA ALA A 262 4.85 -30.53 0.08
C ALA A 262 3.80 -31.07 1.06
N GLY A 263 2.93 -31.97 0.60
CA GLY A 263 1.99 -32.59 1.51
C GLY A 263 0.92 -33.50 0.89
N HIS A 264 1.30 -34.39 -0.02
CA HIS A 264 0.49 -35.60 -0.25
C HIS A 264 1.39 -36.75 -0.70
N SER A 265 1.96 -37.47 0.29
CA SER A 265 2.54 -38.78 0.09
C SER A 265 1.41 -39.82 0.19
N THR A 266 0.96 -40.31 -0.93
CA THR A 266 0.08 -41.49 -1.02
C THR A 266 0.92 -42.74 -0.78
N ARG A 267 0.64 -43.42 0.36
CA ARG A 267 1.09 -44.79 0.64
C ARG A 267 0.47 -45.74 -0.38
N THR A 268 1.29 -46.27 -1.26
CA THR A 268 0.93 -47.41 -2.11
C THR A 268 1.06 -48.70 -1.31
N VAL A 269 -0.06 -49.36 -1.07
CA VAL A 269 -0.12 -50.70 -0.46
C VAL A 269 0.27 -51.72 -1.53
N GLY A 270 1.35 -52.47 -1.26
CA GLY A 270 1.81 -53.55 -2.10
C GLY A 270 0.83 -54.72 -2.11
N ARG A 271 0.40 -55.17 -3.28
CA ARG A 271 -0.25 -56.45 -3.49
C ARG A 271 0.83 -57.54 -3.62
N GLN A 272 0.88 -58.44 -2.69
CA GLN A 272 1.60 -59.71 -2.85
C GLN A 272 0.76 -60.62 -3.79
N ASN A 273 1.41 -61.08 -4.86
CA ASN A 273 0.93 -62.20 -5.66
C ASN A 273 1.35 -63.50 -4.97
N PHE A 274 0.41 -64.36 -4.62
CA PHE A 274 0.60 -65.78 -4.47
C PHE A 274 0.17 -66.51 -5.72
N GLY A 275 1.07 -67.32 -6.26
CA GLY A 275 0.87 -68.08 -7.47
C GLY A 275 0.01 -69.34 -7.28
N ARG A 276 -0.57 -69.69 -8.36
CA ARG A 276 -0.54 -71.05 -9.00
C ARG A 276 -0.88 -70.89 -10.46
#